data_a70966577dccf6cd4d037f4b1d9554c5
#
_entry.id   a70966577dccf6cd4d037f4b1d9554c5
#
_cell.length_a   1.000
_cell.length_b   1.000
_cell.length_c   1.000
_cell.angle_alpha   90.00
_cell.angle_beta   90.00
_cell.angle_gamma   90.00
#
_symmetry.space_group_name_H-M   'P 1'
#
loop_
_entity.id
_entity.type
_entity.pdbx_description
1 polymer ?
#
loop_
_entity_poly.entity_id
_entity_poly.type
_entity_poly.pdbx_seq_one_letter_code
_entity_poly.pdbx_strand_id
1 'polypeptide(L)'
;WSSDVCSSDLAVIRFFRAFDYFDKIKTFGDVPWYEKDLTTADIDELYKARDDRDFVLGKIIEDLEFAIEWLPEKSAAEVGALHKDAARTFLARVCLHYGTYKKYHNVSTSPTSQELLQKAATLAKEVMDSGLYDIVQGSDAGANQSAFADYPLYYANQFTQEDLTTNKECILARVFEADVLTHNLARGGGVGLSKDFAESFLCKDGLPIANSSEYKGDETLDDEMANRDPRMYQIIDSKYRPYTVKSNGMRVVNSGIDDKKEFSPSEEPGTNIHSAPGLTGTATGYSPIKLVSASQSQQDAVKTSSYDWFVFRYAEILLIYAEAKCELGECTQAVLDETINKLRDRVEMKHLTVSPVADLNPVDYGYSITPLLYEIRRERRVELMAEGSRYHDLMRWACGIRLNQPKLGIIPDKATSENDLNGYNTKDYESIKSGLGFVDGAIDVYTKRMTNPVPNFIDPKNYLFSIPTNQIGLNPNLKQNPGWD
;
A
#
# COMPACT_ATOMS: atom_id res chain seq x y z
N TRP A 1 -27.86 31.43 -8.53
CA TRP A 1 -26.74 30.44 -8.61
C TRP A 1 -25.54 31.21 -9.17
N SER A 2 -24.46 31.33 -8.41
CA SER A 2 -23.25 31.97 -8.92
C SER A 2 -22.52 31.01 -9.85
N SER A 3 -21.80 31.53 -10.85
CA SER A 3 -20.97 30.72 -11.78
C SER A 3 -19.95 29.84 -11.01
N ASP A 4 -19.52 30.31 -9.86
CA ASP A 4 -18.48 29.66 -9.05
C ASP A 4 -18.99 28.38 -8.35
N VAL A 5 -20.25 28.37 -7.90
CA VAL A 5 -20.89 27.15 -7.33
C VAL A 5 -21.01 26.06 -8.39
N CYS A 6 -21.43 26.41 -9.59
CA CYS A 6 -21.50 25.44 -10.70
C CYS A 6 -20.12 24.91 -11.10
N SER A 7 -19.08 25.74 -11.03
CA SER A 7 -17.70 25.32 -11.37
C SER A 7 -17.12 24.38 -10.32
N SER A 8 -17.38 24.61 -9.04
CA SER A 8 -16.95 23.72 -7.96
C SER A 8 -17.63 22.36 -8.03
N ASP A 9 -18.95 22.32 -8.27
CA ASP A 9 -19.69 21.07 -8.43
C ASP A 9 -19.20 20.27 -9.66
N LEU A 10 -18.95 20.98 -10.76
CA LEU A 10 -18.38 20.37 -11.96
C LEU A 10 -16.97 19.84 -11.69
N ALA A 11 -16.18 20.51 -10.86
CA ALA A 11 -14.83 20.07 -10.49
C ALA A 11 -14.86 18.74 -9.71
N VAL A 12 -15.84 18.56 -8.82
CA VAL A 12 -16.08 17.28 -8.13
C VAL A 12 -16.40 16.17 -9.12
N ILE A 13 -17.31 16.43 -10.06
CA ILE A 13 -17.70 15.45 -11.08
C ILE A 13 -16.51 15.07 -11.96
N ARG A 14 -15.73 16.06 -12.43
CA ARG A 14 -14.54 15.83 -13.24
C ARG A 14 -13.45 15.06 -12.48
N PHE A 15 -13.25 15.36 -11.20
CA PHE A 15 -12.34 14.59 -10.37
C PHE A 15 -12.71 13.11 -10.32
N PHE A 16 -13.97 12.78 -10.07
CA PHE A 16 -14.43 11.39 -10.02
C PHE A 16 -14.44 10.72 -11.38
N ARG A 17 -14.71 11.47 -12.47
CA ARG A 17 -14.54 10.95 -13.82
C ARG A 17 -13.09 10.57 -14.09
N ALA A 18 -12.15 11.45 -13.76
CA ALA A 18 -10.73 11.16 -13.88
C ALA A 18 -10.31 9.95 -13.03
N PHE A 19 -10.85 9.82 -11.81
CA PHE A 19 -10.58 8.71 -10.91
C PHE A 19 -11.03 7.36 -11.51
N ASP A 20 -12.23 7.30 -12.02
CA ASP A 20 -12.78 6.11 -12.65
C ASP A 20 -12.05 5.75 -13.94
N TYR A 21 -11.76 6.73 -14.80
CA TYR A 21 -11.03 6.49 -16.04
C TYR A 21 -9.57 6.11 -15.81
N PHE A 22 -8.91 6.62 -14.79
CA PHE A 22 -7.57 6.18 -14.42
C PHE A 22 -7.53 4.70 -14.08
N ASP A 23 -8.52 4.21 -13.33
CA ASP A 23 -8.62 2.79 -13.03
C ASP A 23 -8.88 1.94 -14.29
N LYS A 24 -9.77 2.41 -15.17
CA LYS A 24 -10.06 1.75 -16.45
C LYS A 24 -8.83 1.65 -17.36
N ILE A 25 -8.09 2.75 -17.55
CA ILE A 25 -6.91 2.72 -18.45
C ILE A 25 -5.73 1.93 -17.86
N LYS A 26 -5.58 1.86 -16.52
CA LYS A 26 -4.63 0.94 -15.90
C LYS A 26 -4.99 -0.52 -16.13
N THR A 27 -6.28 -0.82 -16.13
CA THR A 27 -6.77 -2.21 -16.21
C THR A 27 -6.87 -2.68 -17.66
N PHE A 28 -7.42 -1.88 -18.55
CA PHE A 28 -7.80 -2.29 -19.89
C PHE A 28 -6.99 -1.63 -21.02
N GLY A 29 -6.16 -0.63 -20.71
CA GLY A 29 -5.50 0.18 -21.73
C GLY A 29 -6.45 1.15 -22.40
N ASP A 30 -6.69 0.97 -23.69
CA ASP A 30 -7.65 1.79 -24.44
C ASP A 30 -9.08 1.56 -23.94
N VAL A 31 -9.85 2.64 -23.81
CA VAL A 31 -11.25 2.60 -23.36
C VAL A 31 -12.05 3.72 -24.05
N PRO A 32 -13.36 3.54 -24.29
CA PRO A 32 -14.19 4.63 -24.83
C PRO A 32 -14.28 5.78 -23.81
N TRP A 33 -13.96 7.00 -24.24
CA TRP A 33 -14.12 8.22 -23.43
C TRP A 33 -15.46 8.86 -23.68
N TYR A 34 -16.18 9.25 -22.63
CA TYR A 34 -17.48 9.91 -22.71
C TYR A 34 -17.48 11.23 -21.93
N GLU A 35 -18.01 12.28 -22.56
CA GLU A 35 -18.11 13.64 -21.99
C GLU A 35 -19.55 14.04 -21.68
N LYS A 36 -20.53 13.21 -22.03
CA LYS A 36 -21.96 13.47 -21.87
C LYS A 36 -22.67 12.22 -21.37
N ASP A 37 -23.85 12.42 -20.82
CA ASP A 37 -24.76 11.34 -20.51
C ASP A 37 -25.22 10.70 -21.83
N LEU A 38 -25.25 9.36 -21.84
CA LEU A 38 -25.71 8.58 -22.98
C LEU A 38 -27.11 8.08 -22.75
N THR A 39 -27.92 8.17 -23.79
CA THR A 39 -29.27 7.59 -23.88
C THR A 39 -29.25 6.42 -24.85
N THR A 40 -30.34 5.65 -24.89
CA THR A 40 -30.49 4.57 -25.88
C THR A 40 -30.58 5.07 -27.33
N ALA A 41 -30.73 6.39 -27.55
CA ALA A 41 -30.72 7.01 -28.88
C ALA A 41 -29.30 7.32 -29.38
N ASP A 42 -28.29 7.36 -28.50
CA ASP A 42 -26.89 7.67 -28.84
C ASP A 42 -26.17 6.44 -29.37
N ILE A 43 -26.68 5.79 -30.40
CA ILE A 43 -26.23 4.51 -30.93
C ILE A 43 -24.74 4.55 -31.32
N ASP A 44 -24.31 5.58 -32.05
CA ASP A 44 -22.95 5.71 -32.53
C ASP A 44 -21.95 5.81 -31.36
N GLU A 45 -22.29 6.54 -30.31
CA GLU A 45 -21.47 6.65 -29.08
C GLU A 45 -21.47 5.37 -28.27
N LEU A 46 -22.61 4.69 -28.13
CA LEU A 46 -22.72 3.44 -27.39
C LEU A 46 -21.90 2.31 -28.02
N TYR A 47 -21.79 2.33 -29.35
CA TYR A 47 -21.07 1.30 -30.11
C TYR A 47 -19.73 1.79 -30.67
N LYS A 48 -19.18 2.92 -30.21
CA LYS A 48 -17.87 3.37 -30.67
C LYS A 48 -16.75 2.41 -30.27
N ALA A 49 -15.64 2.49 -30.98
CA ALA A 49 -14.40 1.80 -30.62
C ALA A 49 -13.79 2.38 -29.36
N ARG A 50 -12.81 1.69 -28.82
CA ARG A 50 -11.99 2.21 -27.71
C ARG A 50 -11.13 3.39 -28.21
N ASP A 51 -11.10 4.46 -27.44
CA ASP A 51 -10.18 5.58 -27.66
C ASP A 51 -8.78 5.18 -27.15
N ASP A 52 -7.77 5.71 -27.78
CA ASP A 52 -6.37 5.49 -27.39
C ASP A 52 -6.12 5.91 -25.94
N ARG A 53 -5.36 5.09 -25.22
CA ARG A 53 -5.06 5.32 -23.80
C ARG A 53 -4.40 6.66 -23.54
N ASP A 54 -3.51 7.13 -24.44
CA ASP A 54 -2.83 8.43 -24.25
C ASP A 54 -3.78 9.60 -24.48
N PHE A 55 -4.75 9.47 -25.37
CA PHE A 55 -5.83 10.43 -25.51
C PHE A 55 -6.67 10.49 -24.20
N VAL A 56 -7.06 9.34 -23.65
CA VAL A 56 -7.81 9.28 -22.39
C VAL A 56 -6.98 9.82 -21.22
N LEU A 57 -5.68 9.53 -21.18
CA LEU A 57 -4.75 10.11 -20.19
C LEU A 57 -4.73 11.64 -20.28
N GLY A 58 -4.68 12.20 -21.48
CA GLY A 58 -4.79 13.65 -21.69
C GLY A 58 -6.07 14.22 -21.10
N LYS A 59 -7.20 13.55 -21.30
CA LYS A 59 -8.50 13.94 -20.73
C LYS A 59 -8.55 13.84 -19.19
N ILE A 60 -7.91 12.83 -18.62
CA ILE A 60 -7.76 12.70 -17.16
C ILE A 60 -6.97 13.89 -16.60
N ILE A 61 -5.88 14.27 -17.27
CA ILE A 61 -5.06 15.42 -16.87
C ILE A 61 -5.88 16.71 -16.94
N GLU A 62 -6.60 16.96 -18.04
CA GLU A 62 -7.48 18.12 -18.21
C GLU A 62 -8.55 18.20 -17.10
N ASP A 63 -9.15 17.06 -16.74
CA ASP A 63 -10.18 16.99 -15.69
C ASP A 63 -9.60 17.31 -14.31
N LEU A 64 -8.41 16.80 -14.01
CA LEU A 64 -7.77 17.06 -12.71
C LEU A 64 -7.18 18.47 -12.62
N GLU A 65 -6.68 19.05 -13.71
CA GLU A 65 -6.28 20.45 -13.76
C GLU A 65 -7.46 21.38 -13.54
N PHE A 66 -8.61 21.08 -14.15
CA PHE A 66 -9.85 21.78 -13.86
C PHE A 66 -10.26 21.65 -12.38
N ALA A 67 -10.12 20.45 -11.81
CA ALA A 67 -10.41 20.23 -10.39
C ALA A 67 -9.48 21.04 -9.48
N ILE A 68 -8.18 21.15 -9.81
CA ILE A 68 -7.21 21.98 -9.08
C ILE A 68 -7.59 23.47 -9.15
N GLU A 69 -8.11 23.92 -10.29
CA GLU A 69 -8.51 25.32 -10.45
C GLU A 69 -9.75 25.68 -9.61
N TRP A 70 -10.78 24.82 -9.63
CA TRP A 70 -12.12 25.16 -9.14
C TRP A 70 -12.55 24.54 -7.81
N LEU A 71 -11.83 23.54 -7.29
CA LEU A 71 -12.11 23.03 -5.95
C LEU A 71 -11.70 24.05 -4.88
N PRO A 72 -12.31 24.00 -3.67
CA PRO A 72 -11.90 24.85 -2.57
C PRO A 72 -10.48 24.54 -2.07
N GLU A 73 -9.87 25.49 -1.41
CA GLU A 73 -8.66 25.21 -0.60
C GLU A 73 -9.01 24.28 0.58
N LYS A 74 -8.03 23.51 1.09
CA LYS A 74 -8.24 22.61 2.22
C LYS A 74 -8.93 23.28 3.42
N SER A 75 -8.55 24.52 3.73
CA SER A 75 -9.09 25.26 4.86
C SER A 75 -10.57 25.66 4.73
N ALA A 76 -11.10 25.62 3.53
CA ALA A 76 -12.50 25.94 3.22
C ALA A 76 -13.35 24.69 2.87
N ALA A 77 -12.72 23.50 2.82
CA ALA A 77 -13.40 22.25 2.54
C ALA A 77 -13.91 21.60 3.82
N GLU A 78 -15.09 20.98 3.75
CA GLU A 78 -15.60 20.13 4.82
C GLU A 78 -14.72 18.88 4.97
N VAL A 79 -14.78 18.23 6.12
CA VAL A 79 -14.05 16.98 6.40
C VAL A 79 -14.49 15.89 5.41
N GLY A 80 -13.50 15.22 4.80
CA GLY A 80 -13.77 14.21 3.78
C GLY A 80 -14.19 14.75 2.41
N ALA A 81 -14.39 16.08 2.26
CA ALA A 81 -14.68 16.70 0.98
C ALA A 81 -13.42 16.89 0.12
N LEU A 82 -13.62 16.91 -1.21
CA LEU A 82 -12.53 17.18 -2.15
C LEU A 82 -12.06 18.63 -2.06
N HIS A 83 -10.76 18.82 -2.19
CA HIS A 83 -10.09 20.11 -2.22
C HIS A 83 -8.90 20.08 -3.17
N LYS A 84 -8.31 21.24 -3.46
CA LYS A 84 -7.23 21.38 -4.46
C LYS A 84 -6.07 20.43 -4.24
N ASP A 85 -5.61 20.25 -3.00
CA ASP A 85 -4.46 19.37 -2.74
C ASP A 85 -4.79 17.90 -2.91
N ALA A 86 -6.05 17.49 -2.71
CA ALA A 86 -6.49 16.14 -3.07
C ALA A 86 -6.40 15.92 -4.60
N ALA A 87 -6.80 16.92 -5.39
CA ALA A 87 -6.69 16.87 -6.85
C ALA A 87 -5.23 16.92 -7.32
N ARG A 88 -4.36 17.76 -6.70
CA ARG A 88 -2.91 17.78 -6.97
C ARG A 88 -2.26 16.43 -6.67
N THR A 89 -2.58 15.87 -5.52
CA THR A 89 -2.05 14.57 -5.11
C THR A 89 -2.45 13.45 -6.08
N PHE A 90 -3.72 13.46 -6.49
CA PHE A 90 -4.18 12.46 -7.44
C PHE A 90 -3.54 12.65 -8.82
N LEU A 91 -3.42 13.87 -9.32
CA LEU A 91 -2.72 14.15 -10.59
C LEU A 91 -1.24 13.78 -10.53
N ALA A 92 -0.56 14.04 -9.40
CA ALA A 92 0.82 13.61 -9.18
C ALA A 92 0.96 12.07 -9.24
N ARG A 93 0.02 11.33 -8.63
CA ARG A 93 -0.05 9.85 -8.70
C ARG A 93 -0.25 9.37 -10.15
N VAL A 94 -1.17 9.97 -10.90
CA VAL A 94 -1.43 9.67 -12.32
C VAL A 94 -0.17 9.89 -13.15
N CYS A 95 0.48 11.04 -12.99
CA CYS A 95 1.68 11.41 -13.73
C CYS A 95 2.88 10.52 -13.40
N LEU A 96 3.11 10.18 -12.12
CA LEU A 96 4.15 9.23 -11.74
C LEU A 96 3.89 7.84 -12.35
N HIS A 97 2.63 7.38 -12.26
CA HIS A 97 2.25 6.08 -12.80
C HIS A 97 2.57 5.98 -14.29
N TYR A 98 2.05 6.91 -15.09
CA TYR A 98 2.23 6.85 -16.54
C TYR A 98 3.62 7.31 -16.98
N GLY A 99 4.27 8.19 -16.25
CA GLY A 99 5.67 8.54 -16.51
C GLY A 99 6.59 7.34 -16.41
N THR A 100 6.47 6.56 -15.33
CA THR A 100 7.24 5.32 -15.16
C THR A 100 6.74 4.20 -16.08
N TYR A 101 5.42 4.05 -16.27
CA TYR A 101 4.87 3.09 -17.22
C TYR A 101 5.49 3.28 -18.60
N LYS A 102 5.45 4.48 -19.15
CA LYS A 102 6.03 4.78 -20.48
C LYS A 102 7.53 4.50 -20.53
N LYS A 103 8.28 4.85 -19.49
CA LYS A 103 9.71 4.59 -19.40
C LYS A 103 10.03 3.10 -19.49
N TYR A 104 9.38 2.28 -18.67
CA TYR A 104 9.72 0.86 -18.53
C TYR A 104 9.04 -0.04 -19.56
N HIS A 105 7.94 0.39 -20.16
CA HIS A 105 7.30 -0.28 -21.28
C HIS A 105 7.75 0.24 -22.65
N ASN A 106 8.76 1.14 -22.70
CA ASN A 106 9.32 1.71 -23.92
C ASN A 106 8.28 2.42 -24.81
N VAL A 107 7.35 3.16 -24.21
CA VAL A 107 6.33 3.95 -24.92
C VAL A 107 6.82 5.39 -25.09
N SER A 108 6.93 5.85 -26.32
CA SER A 108 7.48 7.18 -26.67
C SER A 108 6.44 8.21 -27.12
N THR A 109 5.16 7.90 -27.00
CA THR A 109 4.04 8.79 -27.36
C THR A 109 3.91 9.97 -26.40
N SER A 110 3.29 11.08 -26.84
CA SER A 110 2.99 12.25 -26.00
C SER A 110 1.72 12.01 -25.18
N PRO A 111 1.66 12.51 -23.91
CA PRO A 111 2.77 13.11 -23.18
C PRO A 111 3.88 12.12 -22.90
N THR A 112 5.14 12.55 -23.02
CA THR A 112 6.32 11.70 -22.84
C THR A 112 6.51 11.31 -21.35
N SER A 113 7.30 10.24 -21.12
CA SER A 113 7.70 9.85 -19.77
C SER A 113 8.32 11.01 -18.99
N GLN A 114 9.22 11.77 -19.62
CA GLN A 114 9.91 12.90 -18.98
C GLN A 114 8.94 14.02 -18.59
N GLU A 115 8.01 14.40 -19.49
CA GLU A 115 6.99 15.43 -19.20
C GLU A 115 6.11 15.01 -18.01
N LEU A 116 5.68 13.76 -17.98
CA LEU A 116 4.83 13.24 -16.90
C LEU A 116 5.58 13.18 -15.56
N LEU A 117 6.85 12.71 -15.56
CA LEU A 117 7.66 12.67 -14.35
C LEU A 117 7.96 14.07 -13.81
N GLN A 118 8.24 15.04 -14.71
CA GLN A 118 8.43 16.43 -14.30
C GLN A 118 7.15 17.02 -13.71
N LYS A 119 5.98 16.75 -14.31
CA LYS A 119 4.68 17.17 -13.78
C LYS A 119 4.39 16.54 -12.43
N ALA A 120 4.68 15.24 -12.26
CA ALA A 120 4.53 14.56 -10.97
C ALA A 120 5.39 15.21 -9.87
N ALA A 121 6.67 15.51 -10.18
CA ALA A 121 7.56 16.20 -9.25
C ALA A 121 7.07 17.61 -8.91
N THR A 122 6.62 18.37 -9.89
CA THR A 122 6.10 19.73 -9.68
C THR A 122 4.87 19.73 -8.75
N LEU A 123 3.87 18.91 -9.06
CA LEU A 123 2.64 18.81 -8.28
C LEU A 123 2.90 18.32 -6.84
N ALA A 124 3.77 17.33 -6.69
CA ALA A 124 4.15 16.85 -5.37
C ALA A 124 4.87 17.95 -4.56
N LYS A 125 5.77 18.71 -5.20
CA LYS A 125 6.47 19.83 -4.56
C LYS A 125 5.50 20.94 -4.14
N GLU A 126 4.50 21.26 -4.97
CA GLU A 126 3.46 22.24 -4.61
C GLU A 126 2.71 21.84 -3.33
N VAL A 127 2.35 20.56 -3.18
CA VAL A 127 1.71 20.07 -1.95
C VAL A 127 2.68 20.13 -0.77
N MET A 128 3.95 19.79 -0.96
CA MET A 128 4.99 19.89 0.08
C MET A 128 5.20 21.34 0.54
N ASP A 129 5.25 22.29 -0.40
CA ASP A 129 5.50 23.71 -0.14
C ASP A 129 4.29 24.44 0.43
N SER A 130 3.11 23.84 0.41
CA SER A 130 1.92 24.41 1.05
C SER A 130 2.08 24.60 2.56
N GLY A 131 2.92 23.77 3.19
CA GLY A 131 3.14 23.75 4.63
C GLY A 131 1.93 23.28 5.45
N LEU A 132 0.91 22.73 4.78
CA LEU A 132 -0.33 22.26 5.43
C LEU A 132 -0.22 20.85 5.98
N TYR A 133 0.80 20.10 5.57
CA TYR A 133 0.98 18.70 5.89
C TYR A 133 2.35 18.45 6.49
N ASP A 134 2.44 17.43 7.34
CA ASP A 134 3.70 16.93 7.87
C ASP A 134 3.56 15.45 8.24
N ILE A 135 4.69 14.78 8.45
CA ILE A 135 4.70 13.39 8.93
C ILE A 135 4.33 13.36 10.41
N VAL A 136 3.33 12.55 10.75
CA VAL A 136 2.90 12.34 12.14
C VAL A 136 4.01 11.67 12.92
N GLN A 137 4.36 12.24 14.07
CA GLN A 137 5.44 11.78 14.93
C GLN A 137 4.97 11.62 16.38
N GLY A 138 5.60 10.69 17.08
CA GLY A 138 5.42 10.52 18.51
C GLY A 138 3.98 10.21 18.92
N SER A 139 3.56 10.76 20.06
CA SER A 139 2.25 10.52 20.67
C SER A 139 1.06 11.06 19.88
N ASP A 140 1.31 11.88 18.87
CA ASP A 140 0.24 12.46 18.03
C ASP A 140 -0.44 11.38 17.14
N ALA A 141 0.15 10.20 17.09
CA ALA A 141 -0.33 9.12 16.20
C ALA A 141 -1.54 8.34 16.74
N GLY A 142 -1.96 8.51 17.99
CA GLY A 142 -3.14 7.81 18.52
C GLY A 142 -2.93 7.12 19.87
N ALA A 143 -3.97 6.43 20.37
CA ALA A 143 -4.06 5.93 21.74
C ALA A 143 -3.56 4.50 21.97
N ASN A 144 -3.28 3.73 20.92
CA ASN A 144 -2.78 2.37 21.08
C ASN A 144 -1.35 2.38 21.65
N GLN A 145 -1.08 1.49 22.57
CA GLN A 145 0.23 1.35 23.22
C GLN A 145 0.80 -0.05 22.97
N SER A 146 2.12 -0.13 22.82
CA SER A 146 2.82 -1.40 22.91
C SER A 146 3.01 -1.83 24.36
N ALA A 147 3.12 -3.12 24.61
CA ALA A 147 3.52 -3.67 25.91
C ALA A 147 4.95 -3.28 26.30
N PHE A 148 5.76 -2.84 25.35
CA PHE A 148 7.18 -2.55 25.48
C PHE A 148 7.46 -1.08 25.19
N ALA A 149 8.02 -0.34 26.15
CA ALA A 149 8.29 1.09 26.02
C ALA A 149 9.25 1.42 24.86
N ASP A 150 10.20 0.52 24.58
CA ASP A 150 11.18 0.69 23.50
C ASP A 150 10.64 0.37 22.09
N TYR A 151 9.35 0.00 22.00
CA TYR A 151 8.67 -0.35 20.75
C TYR A 151 7.41 0.49 20.54
N PRO A 152 7.54 1.80 20.31
CA PRO A 152 6.39 2.69 20.12
C PRO A 152 5.66 2.38 18.82
N LEU A 153 4.36 2.67 18.78
CA LEU A 153 3.47 2.38 17.65
C LEU A 153 3.17 3.62 16.80
N TYR A 154 4.09 4.55 16.69
CA TYR A 154 3.88 5.85 16.03
C TYR A 154 3.47 5.75 14.57
N TYR A 155 3.93 4.73 13.86
CA TYR A 155 3.51 4.49 12.49
C TYR A 155 2.13 3.83 12.41
N ALA A 156 1.90 2.75 13.18
CA ALA A 156 0.67 1.98 13.06
C ALA A 156 -0.58 2.70 13.60
N ASN A 157 -0.42 3.47 14.67
CA ASN A 157 -1.55 4.10 15.35
C ASN A 157 -2.35 5.06 14.48
N GLN A 158 -1.71 5.74 13.52
CA GLN A 158 -2.41 6.67 12.65
C GLN A 158 -3.46 5.98 11.74
N PHE A 159 -3.32 4.68 11.49
CA PHE A 159 -4.24 3.93 10.64
C PHE A 159 -5.49 3.41 11.36
N THR A 160 -5.61 3.67 12.65
CA THR A 160 -6.74 3.27 13.49
C THR A 160 -7.36 4.43 14.26
N GLN A 161 -7.12 5.67 13.81
CA GLN A 161 -7.74 6.88 14.37
C GLN A 161 -9.19 6.97 13.90
N GLU A 162 -10.11 7.17 14.85
CA GLU A 162 -11.54 7.32 14.56
C GLU A 162 -11.85 8.58 13.76
N ASP A 163 -10.99 9.61 13.88
CA ASP A 163 -11.10 10.89 13.18
C ASP A 163 -9.72 11.32 12.67
N LEU A 164 -9.57 11.45 11.37
CA LEU A 164 -8.35 11.92 10.71
C LEU A 164 -8.31 13.44 10.48
N THR A 165 -9.28 14.19 10.95
CA THR A 165 -9.39 15.64 10.71
C THR A 165 -8.14 16.40 11.15
N THR A 166 -7.58 16.04 12.30
CA THR A 166 -6.40 16.69 12.88
C THR A 166 -5.09 16.00 12.53
N ASN A 167 -5.15 14.88 11.79
CA ASN A 167 -3.96 14.15 11.39
C ASN A 167 -3.20 14.93 10.30
N LYS A 168 -1.96 15.30 10.56
CA LYS A 168 -1.13 16.11 9.65
C LYS A 168 -0.74 15.39 8.36
N GLU A 169 -0.77 14.06 8.32
CA GLU A 169 -0.55 13.32 7.08
C GLU A 169 -1.81 13.24 6.21
N CYS A 170 -3.00 13.51 6.75
CA CYS A 170 -4.24 13.36 6.03
C CYS A 170 -4.45 14.45 4.99
N ILE A 171 -4.35 14.08 3.71
CA ILE A 171 -4.75 14.94 2.60
C ILE A 171 -6.23 14.72 2.31
N LEU A 172 -6.66 13.47 2.13
CA LEU A 172 -8.06 13.12 1.93
C LEU A 172 -8.37 11.84 2.68
N ALA A 173 -9.43 11.85 3.49
CA ALA A 173 -9.94 10.68 4.20
C ALA A 173 -11.25 10.19 3.57
N ARG A 174 -11.46 8.89 3.64
CA ARG A 174 -12.79 8.31 3.61
C ARG A 174 -13.28 8.22 5.05
N VAL A 175 -14.30 9.03 5.34
CA VAL A 175 -14.90 9.10 6.67
C VAL A 175 -15.81 7.89 6.89
N PHE A 176 -15.67 7.27 8.05
CA PHE A 176 -16.54 6.21 8.52
C PHE A 176 -17.21 6.64 9.83
N GLU A 177 -18.45 6.28 9.99
CA GLU A 177 -19.24 6.64 11.15
C GLU A 177 -20.12 5.48 11.55
N ALA A 178 -20.18 5.20 12.85
CA ALA A 178 -21.09 4.21 13.40
C ALA A 178 -22.52 4.53 12.93
N ASP A 179 -23.30 3.53 12.62
CA ASP A 179 -24.69 3.63 12.12
C ASP A 179 -24.85 4.19 10.69
N VAL A 180 -23.81 4.72 10.06
CA VAL A 180 -23.84 5.24 8.68
C VAL A 180 -23.03 4.36 7.74
N LEU A 181 -21.74 4.26 7.96
CA LEU A 181 -20.82 3.47 7.13
C LEU A 181 -19.70 2.89 8.00
N THR A 182 -19.60 1.58 8.05
CA THR A 182 -18.62 0.86 8.86
C THR A 182 -17.84 -0.17 8.03
N HIS A 183 -16.78 -0.71 8.62
CA HIS A 183 -15.96 -1.75 8.00
C HIS A 183 -15.54 -2.85 9.02
N ASN A 184 -14.68 -3.80 8.60
CA ASN A 184 -14.23 -4.93 9.43
C ASN A 184 -12.70 -4.97 9.63
N LEU A 185 -11.98 -3.93 9.26
CA LEU A 185 -10.51 -3.98 9.21
C LEU A 185 -9.86 -4.08 10.59
N ALA A 186 -10.51 -3.54 11.63
CA ALA A 186 -10.00 -3.58 13.00
C ALA A 186 -9.76 -5.01 13.51
N ARG A 187 -10.44 -5.99 12.95
CA ARG A 187 -10.32 -7.40 13.37
C ARG A 187 -9.13 -8.12 12.74
N GLY A 188 -8.45 -7.50 11.80
CA GLY A 188 -7.45 -8.18 10.97
C GLY A 188 -8.07 -9.26 10.10
N GLY A 189 -7.30 -10.05 9.44
CA GLY A 189 -7.84 -11.23 8.78
C GLY A 189 -7.04 -11.77 7.62
N GLY A 190 -7.09 -13.05 7.48
CA GLY A 190 -6.94 -14.00 6.37
C GLY A 190 -5.87 -13.82 5.29
N VAL A 191 -5.28 -12.65 5.13
CA VAL A 191 -4.26 -12.37 4.12
C VAL A 191 -2.89 -12.37 4.78
N GLY A 192 -2.06 -13.34 4.44
CA GLY A 192 -0.67 -13.39 4.91
C GLY A 192 0.25 -12.48 4.10
N LEU A 193 1.21 -11.86 4.78
CA LEU A 193 2.34 -11.20 4.14
C LEU A 193 3.37 -12.24 3.70
N SER A 194 4.17 -11.93 2.69
CA SER A 194 5.19 -12.86 2.19
C SER A 194 6.53 -12.67 2.89
N LYS A 195 7.35 -13.73 2.92
CA LYS A 195 8.74 -13.66 3.39
C LYS A 195 9.55 -12.60 2.62
N ASP A 196 9.37 -12.51 1.30
CA ASP A 196 9.96 -11.46 0.45
C ASP A 196 9.57 -10.04 0.90
N PHE A 197 8.40 -9.85 1.51
CA PHE A 197 8.04 -8.58 2.13
C PHE A 197 8.75 -8.38 3.47
N ALA A 198 8.78 -9.39 4.36
CA ALA A 198 9.49 -9.31 5.62
C ALA A 198 11.00 -9.04 5.42
N GLU A 199 11.61 -9.66 4.41
CA GLU A 199 12.99 -9.41 4.02
C GLU A 199 13.25 -8.01 3.44
N SER A 200 12.22 -7.32 2.96
CA SER A 200 12.37 -5.96 2.42
C SER A 200 12.61 -4.88 3.47
N PHE A 201 12.34 -5.15 4.74
CA PHE A 201 12.69 -4.22 5.82
C PHE A 201 14.21 -4.17 6.00
N LEU A 202 14.76 -2.98 6.19
CA LEU A 202 16.19 -2.80 6.49
C LEU A 202 16.50 -3.16 7.94
N CYS A 203 17.78 -3.34 8.26
CA CYS A 203 18.26 -3.31 9.64
C CYS A 203 18.35 -1.87 10.16
N LYS A 204 18.43 -1.67 11.49
CA LYS A 204 18.50 -0.33 12.12
C LYS A 204 19.69 0.51 11.63
N ASP A 205 20.77 -0.14 11.23
CA ASP A 205 21.92 0.51 10.61
C ASP A 205 21.66 1.05 9.19
N GLY A 206 20.43 0.87 8.68
CA GLY A 206 20.00 1.33 7.37
C GLY A 206 20.43 0.43 6.22
N LEU A 207 21.00 -0.75 6.50
CA LEU A 207 21.47 -1.70 5.49
C LEU A 207 20.45 -2.82 5.24
N PRO A 208 20.43 -3.38 4.02
CA PRO A 208 19.71 -4.61 3.72
C PRO A 208 20.21 -5.78 4.59
N ILE A 209 19.36 -6.79 4.82
CA ILE A 209 19.71 -7.96 5.66
C ILE A 209 20.95 -8.70 5.18
N ALA A 210 21.20 -8.76 3.87
CA ALA A 210 22.37 -9.39 3.29
C ALA A 210 23.68 -8.60 3.52
N ASN A 211 23.59 -7.32 3.90
CA ASN A 211 24.72 -6.42 4.10
C ASN A 211 24.99 -6.10 5.57
N SER A 212 23.99 -6.31 6.45
CA SER A 212 24.05 -5.87 7.84
C SER A 212 24.56 -6.97 8.77
N SER A 213 25.52 -6.62 9.62
CA SER A 213 25.95 -7.48 10.73
C SER A 213 24.97 -7.48 11.92
N GLU A 214 23.98 -6.60 11.91
CA GLU A 214 22.95 -6.52 12.96
C GLU A 214 21.82 -7.55 12.76
N TYR A 215 21.68 -8.11 11.55
CA TYR A 215 20.68 -9.13 11.27
C TYR A 215 20.91 -10.39 12.09
N LYS A 216 19.88 -10.84 12.79
CA LYS A 216 19.95 -12.01 13.70
C LYS A 216 19.53 -13.32 13.06
N GLY A 217 19.11 -13.26 11.80
CA GLY A 217 18.56 -14.45 11.11
C GLY A 217 17.03 -14.51 11.20
N ASP A 218 16.49 -15.65 10.80
CA ASP A 218 15.06 -15.95 10.72
C ASP A 218 14.72 -17.29 11.43
N GLU A 219 15.52 -17.65 12.44
CA GLU A 219 15.29 -18.86 13.25
C GLU A 219 14.01 -18.75 14.06
N THR A 220 13.76 -17.56 14.61
CA THR A 220 12.52 -17.19 15.27
C THR A 220 11.99 -15.87 14.73
N LEU A 221 10.70 -15.57 14.93
CA LEU A 221 10.15 -14.25 14.57
C LEU A 221 10.82 -13.13 15.38
N ASP A 222 11.21 -13.41 16.63
CA ASP A 222 11.90 -12.44 17.48
C ASP A 222 13.30 -12.10 16.92
N ASP A 223 14.04 -13.10 16.44
CA ASP A 223 15.34 -12.87 15.77
C ASP A 223 15.15 -12.12 14.46
N GLU A 224 14.15 -12.51 13.67
CA GLU A 224 13.86 -11.85 12.39
C GLU A 224 13.46 -10.38 12.55
N MET A 225 12.81 -10.01 13.66
CA MET A 225 12.43 -8.63 13.98
C MET A 225 13.50 -7.84 14.74
N ALA A 226 14.47 -8.54 15.33
CA ALA A 226 15.51 -7.88 16.13
C ALA A 226 16.38 -6.97 15.26
N ASN A 227 16.63 -5.75 15.72
CA ASN A 227 17.47 -4.76 15.04
C ASN A 227 17.00 -4.41 13.61
N ARG A 228 15.70 -4.53 13.34
CA ARG A 228 15.09 -4.19 12.05
C ARG A 228 14.38 -2.84 12.10
N ASP A 229 14.00 -2.36 10.94
CA ASP A 229 13.13 -1.19 10.77
C ASP A 229 11.91 -1.31 11.70
N PRO A 230 11.67 -0.33 12.58
CA PRO A 230 10.57 -0.38 13.55
C PRO A 230 9.18 -0.51 12.94
N ARG A 231 9.00 -0.21 11.65
CA ARG A 231 7.74 -0.47 10.96
C ARG A 231 7.44 -1.97 10.82
N MET A 232 8.46 -2.83 10.87
CA MET A 232 8.26 -4.28 10.76
C MET A 232 7.34 -4.81 11.88
N TYR A 233 7.64 -4.51 13.15
CA TYR A 233 6.81 -4.96 14.26
C TYR A 233 5.45 -4.24 14.38
N GLN A 234 5.30 -3.12 13.66
CA GLN A 234 4.04 -2.39 13.59
C GLN A 234 3.14 -2.84 12.43
N ILE A 235 3.70 -3.60 11.49
CA ILE A 235 3.01 -4.13 10.31
C ILE A 235 2.76 -5.63 10.44
N ILE A 236 3.73 -6.37 10.97
CA ILE A 236 3.68 -7.83 11.14
C ILE A 236 3.39 -8.13 12.61
N ASP A 237 2.41 -8.97 12.86
CA ASP A 237 2.01 -9.37 14.21
C ASP A 237 3.16 -10.06 14.95
N SER A 238 3.35 -9.64 16.20
CA SER A 238 4.40 -10.10 17.08
C SER A 238 4.03 -9.80 18.54
N LYS A 239 4.92 -10.11 19.48
CA LYS A 239 4.75 -9.73 20.89
C LYS A 239 4.63 -8.21 21.11
N TYR A 240 5.03 -7.38 20.15
CA TYR A 240 4.97 -5.90 20.22
C TYR A 240 3.64 -5.30 19.73
N ARG A 241 2.65 -6.11 19.44
CA ARG A 241 1.34 -5.67 18.92
C ARG A 241 0.63 -4.65 19.83
N PRO A 242 -0.34 -3.89 19.28
CA PRO A 242 -1.17 -2.98 20.09
C PRO A 242 -1.97 -3.70 21.16
N TYR A 243 -2.13 -3.07 22.32
CA TYR A 243 -2.99 -3.55 23.38
C TYR A 243 -3.78 -2.41 24.03
N THR A 244 -4.88 -2.73 24.70
CA THR A 244 -5.61 -1.83 25.59
C THR A 244 -5.41 -2.21 27.04
N VAL A 245 -5.50 -1.22 27.95
CA VAL A 245 -5.41 -1.46 29.39
C VAL A 245 -6.80 -1.30 29.99
N LYS A 246 -7.29 -2.34 30.67
CA LYS A 246 -8.52 -2.29 31.45
C LYS A 246 -8.33 -1.49 32.74
N SER A 247 -9.43 -1.07 33.35
CA SER A 247 -9.42 -0.33 34.64
C SER A 247 -8.76 -1.11 35.78
N ASN A 248 -8.69 -2.45 35.70
CA ASN A 248 -7.99 -3.30 36.64
C ASN A 248 -6.50 -3.50 36.33
N GLY A 249 -5.95 -2.80 35.33
CA GLY A 249 -4.55 -2.90 34.90
C GLY A 249 -4.23 -4.07 33.98
N MET A 250 -5.18 -4.97 33.71
CA MET A 250 -4.98 -6.06 32.76
C MET A 250 -4.82 -5.50 31.34
N ARG A 251 -3.85 -6.04 30.61
CA ARG A 251 -3.62 -5.74 29.19
C ARG A 251 -4.43 -6.70 28.34
N VAL A 252 -5.17 -6.19 27.38
CA VAL A 252 -5.93 -6.97 26.42
C VAL A 252 -5.29 -6.81 25.07
N VAL A 253 -4.77 -7.90 24.55
CA VAL A 253 -4.29 -7.99 23.18
C VAL A 253 -5.41 -8.57 22.33
N ASN A 254 -5.73 -7.88 21.28
CA ASN A 254 -6.67 -8.37 20.31
C ASN A 254 -5.90 -9.22 19.29
N SER A 255 -6.08 -10.52 19.40
CA SER A 255 -5.35 -11.47 18.54
C SER A 255 -6.07 -11.78 17.22
N GLY A 256 -6.99 -10.91 16.76
CA GLY A 256 -7.85 -11.22 15.62
C GLY A 256 -8.81 -12.39 15.94
N ILE A 257 -10.02 -12.35 15.42
CA ILE A 257 -11.08 -13.36 15.49
C ILE A 257 -11.09 -14.24 16.75
N ASP A 258 -11.83 -13.80 17.75
CA ASP A 258 -12.34 -14.52 18.93
C ASP A 258 -11.39 -14.81 20.11
N ASP A 259 -10.08 -14.56 20.04
CA ASP A 259 -9.19 -14.80 21.17
C ASP A 259 -8.71 -13.49 21.81
N LYS A 260 -9.51 -12.98 22.73
CA LYS A 260 -9.07 -11.91 23.66
C LYS A 260 -8.17 -12.54 24.71
N LYS A 261 -6.86 -12.38 24.57
CA LYS A 261 -5.93 -12.73 25.63
C LYS A 261 -5.76 -11.56 26.58
N GLU A 262 -6.04 -11.83 27.86
CA GLU A 262 -5.77 -10.92 28.95
C GLU A 262 -4.43 -11.29 29.57
N PHE A 263 -3.57 -10.30 29.75
CA PHE A 263 -2.26 -10.44 30.37
C PHE A 263 -2.20 -9.57 31.61
N SER A 264 -1.60 -10.09 32.69
CA SER A 264 -1.26 -9.26 33.83
C SER A 264 -0.21 -8.20 33.44
N PRO A 265 -0.07 -7.08 34.18
CA PRO A 265 0.94 -6.06 33.89
C PRO A 265 2.38 -6.59 33.87
N SER A 266 2.63 -7.75 34.50
CA SER A 266 3.95 -8.39 34.59
C SER A 266 4.17 -9.51 33.56
N GLU A 267 3.16 -9.90 32.80
CA GLU A 267 3.28 -10.94 31.77
C GLU A 267 3.61 -10.32 30.42
N GLU A 268 4.55 -10.92 29.70
CA GLU A 268 4.78 -10.59 28.30
C GLU A 268 3.67 -11.20 27.44
N PRO A 269 3.04 -10.43 26.52
CA PRO A 269 2.11 -11.00 25.57
C PRO A 269 2.92 -11.94 24.66
N GLY A 270 2.65 -13.24 24.75
CA GLY A 270 3.26 -14.21 23.85
C GLY A 270 2.93 -13.92 22.41
N THR A 271 3.82 -14.28 21.50
CA THR A 271 3.57 -14.26 20.06
C THR A 271 2.42 -15.20 19.75
N ASN A 272 1.33 -14.68 19.24
CA ASN A 272 0.24 -15.47 18.69
C ASN A 272 0.17 -15.21 17.20
N ILE A 273 1.01 -15.89 16.44
CA ILE A 273 0.77 -16.00 15.02
C ILE A 273 -0.32 -17.04 14.86
N HIS A 274 -1.53 -16.59 14.60
CA HIS A 274 -2.62 -17.48 14.21
C HIS A 274 -2.37 -17.95 12.80
N SER A 275 -1.80 -19.09 12.72
CA SER A 275 -1.38 -19.75 11.50
C SER A 275 -2.24 -20.95 11.15
N ALA A 276 -3.44 -21.03 11.69
CA ALA A 276 -4.36 -21.99 11.11
C ALA A 276 -4.60 -21.60 9.65
N PRO A 277 -4.27 -22.47 8.69
CA PRO A 277 -4.70 -22.31 7.31
C PRO A 277 -6.21 -22.43 7.25
N GLY A 278 -6.90 -21.33 7.39
CA GLY A 278 -8.35 -21.26 7.41
C GLY A 278 -8.83 -19.84 7.27
N LEU A 279 -10.14 -19.61 7.33
CA LEU A 279 -10.77 -18.29 7.24
C LEU A 279 -10.28 -17.27 8.32
N THR A 280 -9.53 -17.73 9.31
CA THR A 280 -9.16 -16.96 10.50
C THR A 280 -7.67 -16.78 10.74
N GLY A 281 -6.81 -17.42 9.94
CA GLY A 281 -5.36 -17.34 10.08
C GLY A 281 -4.67 -16.95 8.78
N THR A 282 -3.36 -16.69 8.82
CA THR A 282 -2.59 -16.41 7.61
C THR A 282 -1.97 -17.68 7.05
N ALA A 283 -1.98 -17.80 5.74
CA ALA A 283 -1.35 -18.95 5.09
C ALA A 283 0.19 -18.93 5.17
N THR A 284 0.78 -17.77 5.45
CA THR A 284 2.22 -17.55 5.44
C THR A 284 2.87 -17.52 6.82
N GLY A 285 2.09 -17.37 7.88
CA GLY A 285 2.61 -17.11 9.22
C GLY A 285 2.93 -15.64 9.53
N TYR A 286 3.01 -14.75 8.53
CA TYR A 286 3.15 -13.32 8.73
C TYR A 286 1.78 -12.64 8.70
N SER A 287 1.20 -12.36 9.85
CA SER A 287 -0.12 -11.74 9.99
C SER A 287 0.00 -10.21 9.94
N PRO A 288 -0.75 -9.52 9.06
CA PRO A 288 -0.72 -8.06 9.04
C PRO A 288 -1.54 -7.47 10.20
N ILE A 289 -0.98 -6.46 10.88
CA ILE A 289 -1.64 -5.74 11.98
C ILE A 289 -1.73 -4.22 11.78
N LYS A 290 -1.24 -3.69 10.68
CA LYS A 290 -1.24 -2.23 10.41
C LYS A 290 -2.61 -1.57 10.60
N LEU A 291 -3.69 -2.28 10.29
CA LEU A 291 -5.07 -1.78 10.37
C LEU A 291 -5.85 -2.38 11.57
N VAL A 292 -5.17 -3.11 12.45
CA VAL A 292 -5.81 -3.73 13.61
C VAL A 292 -5.87 -2.72 14.74
N SER A 293 -7.09 -2.38 15.18
CA SER A 293 -7.30 -1.51 16.33
C SER A 293 -7.28 -2.33 17.63
N ALA A 294 -6.64 -1.80 18.67
CA ALA A 294 -6.74 -2.36 20.02
C ALA A 294 -8.05 -1.98 20.74
N SER A 295 -8.83 -1.06 20.18
CA SER A 295 -10.10 -0.62 20.76
C SER A 295 -11.14 -1.72 20.72
N GLN A 296 -11.73 -2.01 21.90
CA GLN A 296 -12.78 -3.01 22.07
C GLN A 296 -14.00 -2.67 21.19
N SER A 297 -14.45 -1.41 21.17
CA SER A 297 -15.60 -0.95 20.41
C SER A 297 -15.45 -1.17 18.91
N GLN A 298 -14.22 -1.07 18.40
CA GLN A 298 -13.91 -1.25 17.00
C GLN A 298 -13.90 -2.73 16.55
N GLN A 299 -13.94 -3.66 17.49
CA GLN A 299 -13.77 -5.10 17.24
C GLN A 299 -14.91 -5.99 17.75
N ASP A 300 -15.83 -5.47 18.56
CA ASP A 300 -16.83 -6.26 19.29
C ASP A 300 -17.78 -7.07 18.41
N ALA A 301 -18.08 -6.59 17.21
CA ALA A 301 -18.93 -7.29 16.28
C ALA A 301 -18.47 -7.10 14.82
N VAL A 302 -19.06 -7.90 13.93
CA VAL A 302 -18.85 -7.73 12.49
C VAL A 302 -19.45 -6.39 12.06
N LYS A 303 -18.70 -5.60 11.28
CA LYS A 303 -19.10 -4.28 10.78
C LYS A 303 -19.31 -3.21 11.86
N THR A 304 -18.47 -3.19 12.87
CA THR A 304 -18.49 -2.13 13.89
C THR A 304 -17.34 -1.16 13.80
N SER A 305 -16.31 -1.47 13.03
CA SER A 305 -15.17 -0.57 12.85
C SER A 305 -15.57 0.71 12.12
N SER A 306 -15.26 1.86 12.71
CA SER A 306 -15.64 3.19 12.20
C SER A 306 -14.47 4.18 12.16
N TYR A 307 -13.23 3.71 12.31
CA TYR A 307 -12.08 4.59 12.13
C TYR A 307 -11.89 4.96 10.66
N ASP A 308 -11.44 6.20 10.43
CA ASP A 308 -11.28 6.76 9.10
C ASP A 308 -10.15 6.09 8.31
N TRP A 309 -10.24 6.17 6.98
CA TRP A 309 -9.24 5.62 6.08
C TRP A 309 -8.60 6.70 5.21
N PHE A 310 -7.26 6.69 5.11
CA PHE A 310 -6.55 7.53 4.16
C PHE A 310 -6.86 7.16 2.72
N VAL A 311 -7.38 8.11 1.94
CA VAL A 311 -7.45 8.02 0.47
C VAL A 311 -6.14 8.56 -0.12
N PHE A 312 -5.69 9.70 0.41
CA PHE A 312 -4.38 10.28 0.14
C PHE A 312 -3.75 10.75 1.43
N ARG A 313 -2.45 10.47 1.58
CA ARG A 313 -1.67 10.94 2.72
C ARG A 313 -0.31 11.50 2.31
N TYR A 314 0.25 12.37 3.13
CA TYR A 314 1.45 13.14 2.82
C TYR A 314 2.67 12.28 2.54
N ALA A 315 2.83 11.14 3.21
CA ALA A 315 3.92 10.21 2.92
C ALA A 315 3.94 9.73 1.46
N GLU A 316 2.77 9.56 0.82
CA GLU A 316 2.73 9.22 -0.60
C GLU A 316 3.27 10.36 -1.48
N ILE A 317 2.96 11.61 -1.16
CA ILE A 317 3.50 12.80 -1.86
C ILE A 317 5.02 12.84 -1.77
N LEU A 318 5.58 12.60 -0.59
CA LEU A 318 7.03 12.52 -0.40
C LEU A 318 7.66 11.44 -1.28
N LEU A 319 7.03 10.27 -1.33
CA LEU A 319 7.48 9.15 -2.14
C LEU A 319 7.33 9.39 -3.65
N ILE A 320 6.26 10.09 -4.08
CA ILE A 320 6.10 10.51 -5.48
C ILE A 320 7.21 11.46 -5.88
N TYR A 321 7.50 12.46 -5.06
CA TYR A 321 8.56 13.43 -5.34
C TYR A 321 9.93 12.77 -5.42
N ALA A 322 10.29 11.95 -4.44
CA ALA A 322 11.57 11.24 -4.41
C ALA A 322 11.75 10.33 -5.64
N GLU A 323 10.73 9.53 -5.97
CA GLU A 323 10.80 8.62 -7.11
C GLU A 323 10.88 9.39 -8.43
N ALA A 324 10.03 10.40 -8.64
CA ALA A 324 10.04 11.22 -9.85
C ALA A 324 11.39 11.92 -10.07
N LYS A 325 11.96 12.53 -9.01
CA LYS A 325 13.29 13.17 -9.07
C LYS A 325 14.40 12.16 -9.36
N CYS A 326 14.31 10.95 -8.81
CA CYS A 326 15.29 9.90 -9.07
C CYS A 326 15.19 9.37 -10.50
N GLU A 327 13.98 9.16 -11.00
CA GLU A 327 13.73 8.70 -12.38
C GLU A 327 14.19 9.72 -13.45
N LEU A 328 14.17 11.01 -13.09
CA LEU A 328 14.70 12.12 -13.91
C LEU A 328 16.22 12.28 -13.79
N GLY A 329 16.89 11.58 -12.87
CA GLY A 329 18.32 11.76 -12.61
C GLY A 329 18.64 13.03 -11.79
N GLU A 330 17.67 13.58 -11.08
CA GLU A 330 17.76 14.85 -10.35
C GLU A 330 17.67 14.68 -8.82
N CYS A 331 17.80 13.45 -8.29
CA CYS A 331 17.70 13.18 -6.87
C CYS A 331 18.98 13.59 -6.14
N THR A 332 18.92 14.65 -5.35
CA THR A 332 20.01 15.15 -4.51
C THR A 332 19.80 14.73 -3.05
N GLN A 333 20.81 14.95 -2.19
CA GLN A 333 20.64 14.69 -0.75
C GLN A 333 19.52 15.56 -0.15
N ALA A 334 19.37 16.80 -0.58
CA ALA A 334 18.27 17.67 -0.13
C ALA A 334 16.90 17.07 -0.48
N VAL A 335 16.74 16.46 -1.66
CA VAL A 335 15.50 15.75 -2.03
C VAL A 335 15.24 14.59 -1.07
N LEU A 336 16.27 13.81 -0.72
CA LEU A 336 16.13 12.70 0.22
C LEU A 336 15.78 13.17 1.63
N ASP A 337 16.40 14.28 2.07
CA ASP A 337 16.18 14.85 3.41
C ASP A 337 14.78 15.45 3.55
N GLU A 338 14.23 16.02 2.49
CA GLU A 338 12.85 16.52 2.45
C GLU A 338 11.81 15.41 2.30
N THR A 339 12.19 14.17 1.97
CA THR A 339 11.27 13.09 1.62
C THR A 339 11.53 11.81 2.43
N ILE A 340 12.36 10.92 1.90
CA ILE A 340 12.64 9.59 2.46
C ILE A 340 13.14 9.70 3.91
N ASN A 341 14.02 10.66 4.18
CA ASN A 341 14.60 10.80 5.50
C ASN A 341 13.60 11.32 6.54
N LYS A 342 12.58 12.08 6.16
CA LYS A 342 11.45 12.40 7.05
C LYS A 342 10.65 11.16 7.46
N LEU A 343 10.44 10.21 6.55
CA LEU A 343 9.77 8.94 6.87
C LEU A 343 10.62 8.09 7.81
N ARG A 344 11.94 8.09 7.60
CA ARG A 344 12.90 7.38 8.45
C ARG A 344 13.06 8.02 9.83
N ASP A 345 13.02 9.35 9.92
CA ASP A 345 13.06 10.07 11.20
C ASP A 345 11.91 9.68 12.13
N ARG A 346 10.70 9.51 11.60
CA ARG A 346 9.53 9.06 12.38
C ARG A 346 9.77 7.77 13.15
N VAL A 347 10.58 6.88 12.60
CA VAL A 347 10.85 5.54 13.14
C VAL A 347 12.32 5.36 13.53
N GLU A 348 13.06 6.45 13.65
CA GLU A 348 14.46 6.47 14.10
C GLU A 348 15.39 5.59 13.27
N MET A 349 15.14 5.50 11.97
CA MET A 349 15.99 4.77 11.03
C MET A 349 17.10 5.66 10.50
N LYS A 350 18.24 5.04 10.18
CA LYS A 350 19.36 5.73 9.56
C LYS A 350 18.97 6.35 8.22
N HIS A 351 19.39 7.58 7.98
CA HIS A 351 19.13 8.33 6.76
C HIS A 351 19.65 7.63 5.50
N LEU A 352 18.89 7.72 4.42
CA LEU A 352 19.31 7.35 3.08
C LEU A 352 20.22 8.43 2.51
N THR A 353 21.30 8.02 1.87
CA THR A 353 22.23 8.91 1.15
C THR A 353 22.10 8.71 -0.36
N VAL A 354 22.57 9.66 -1.15
CA VAL A 354 22.54 9.58 -2.63
C VAL A 354 23.38 8.44 -3.22
N SER A 355 24.27 7.87 -2.41
CA SER A 355 25.13 6.75 -2.79
C SER A 355 24.99 5.62 -1.76
N PRO A 356 23.83 4.97 -1.68
CA PRO A 356 23.63 3.88 -0.74
C PRO A 356 24.44 2.64 -1.13
N VAL A 357 24.73 1.80 -0.15
CA VAL A 357 25.33 0.50 -0.40
C VAL A 357 24.35 -0.35 -1.22
N ALA A 358 24.85 -0.96 -2.29
CA ALA A 358 24.01 -1.86 -3.09
C ALA A 358 23.65 -3.11 -2.29
N ASP A 359 22.41 -3.53 -2.36
CA ASP A 359 21.95 -4.79 -1.75
C ASP A 359 22.70 -5.97 -2.37
N LEU A 360 23.26 -6.85 -1.54
CA LEU A 360 23.97 -8.04 -1.99
C LEU A 360 23.00 -9.13 -2.49
N ASN A 361 21.74 -9.05 -2.11
CA ASN A 361 20.67 -9.94 -2.57
C ASN A 361 19.45 -9.14 -3.10
N PRO A 362 19.63 -8.36 -4.20
CA PRO A 362 18.59 -7.48 -4.66
C PRO A 362 17.43 -8.24 -5.29
N VAL A 363 16.25 -7.67 -5.16
CA VAL A 363 15.08 -8.11 -5.94
C VAL A 363 15.36 -7.90 -7.43
N ASP A 364 15.25 -8.95 -8.23
CA ASP A 364 15.38 -8.85 -9.68
C ASP A 364 14.11 -8.21 -10.28
N TYR A 365 14.29 -7.07 -10.94
CA TYR A 365 13.24 -6.36 -11.66
C TYR A 365 13.19 -6.75 -13.15
N GLY A 366 14.10 -7.62 -13.62
CA GLY A 366 14.27 -7.95 -15.04
C GLY A 366 15.13 -6.93 -15.82
N TYR A 367 15.59 -5.87 -15.14
CA TYR A 367 16.47 -4.83 -15.68
C TYR A 367 17.24 -4.15 -14.55
N SER A 368 18.35 -3.51 -14.92
CA SER A 368 19.20 -2.82 -13.94
C SER A 368 18.61 -1.47 -13.54
N ILE A 369 18.65 -1.17 -12.24
CA ILE A 369 18.35 0.13 -11.65
C ILE A 369 19.50 0.56 -10.74
N THR A 370 19.60 1.86 -10.48
CA THR A 370 20.63 2.36 -9.55
C THR A 370 20.30 1.91 -8.12
N PRO A 371 21.33 1.73 -7.25
CA PRO A 371 21.08 1.42 -5.85
C PRO A 371 20.18 2.45 -5.14
N LEU A 372 20.29 3.73 -5.51
CA LEU A 372 19.43 4.78 -4.96
C LEU A 372 17.95 4.59 -5.34
N LEU A 373 17.64 4.33 -6.61
CA LEU A 373 16.27 4.08 -7.05
C LEU A 373 15.72 2.79 -6.42
N TYR A 374 16.58 1.78 -6.26
CA TYR A 374 16.23 0.54 -5.58
C TYR A 374 15.75 0.81 -4.14
N GLU A 375 16.51 1.60 -3.37
CA GLU A 375 16.16 1.95 -1.99
C GLU A 375 14.90 2.84 -1.90
N ILE A 376 14.69 3.77 -2.83
CA ILE A 376 13.44 4.57 -2.90
C ILE A 376 12.22 3.66 -3.15
N ARG A 377 12.33 2.68 -4.05
CA ARG A 377 11.27 1.70 -4.30
C ARG A 377 11.04 0.77 -3.11
N ARG A 378 12.10 0.42 -2.35
CA ARG A 378 12.01 -0.33 -1.10
C ARG A 378 11.26 0.48 -0.04
N GLU A 379 11.63 1.73 0.16
CA GLU A 379 10.96 2.62 1.10
C GLU A 379 9.46 2.75 0.78
N ARG A 380 9.12 2.94 -0.51
CA ARG A 380 7.74 2.98 -0.96
C ARG A 380 6.98 1.69 -0.67
N ARG A 381 7.60 0.53 -0.86
CA ARG A 381 7.01 -0.78 -0.57
C ARG A 381 6.67 -0.95 0.91
N VAL A 382 7.59 -0.57 1.79
CA VAL A 382 7.43 -0.69 3.24
C VAL A 382 6.41 0.32 3.74
N GLU A 383 6.54 1.58 3.36
CA GLU A 383 5.70 2.67 3.84
C GLU A 383 4.23 2.51 3.43
N LEU A 384 3.96 2.17 2.17
CA LEU A 384 2.60 2.07 1.61
C LEU A 384 2.01 0.65 1.65
N MET A 385 2.51 -0.23 2.51
CA MET A 385 1.95 -1.58 2.66
C MET A 385 0.47 -1.49 3.02
N ALA A 386 -0.35 -2.35 2.38
CA ALA A 386 -1.81 -2.42 2.49
C ALA A 386 -2.59 -1.17 2.04
N GLU A 387 -1.95 -0.23 1.33
CA GLU A 387 -2.60 0.96 0.77
C GLU A 387 -2.86 0.85 -0.75
N GLY A 388 -2.85 -0.36 -1.30
CA GLY A 388 -3.24 -0.64 -2.69
C GLY A 388 -2.19 -0.29 -3.76
N SER A 389 -1.00 0.20 -3.38
CA SER A 389 0.00 0.69 -4.35
C SER A 389 0.80 -0.43 -5.04
N ARG A 390 1.16 -1.51 -4.33
CA ARG A 390 2.17 -2.48 -4.77
C ARG A 390 1.91 -3.14 -6.11
N TYR A 391 0.68 -3.60 -6.37
CA TYR A 391 0.33 -4.21 -7.65
C TYR A 391 0.57 -3.25 -8.81
N HIS A 392 0.08 -2.02 -8.67
CA HIS A 392 0.23 -0.99 -9.70
C HIS A 392 1.69 -0.55 -9.88
N ASP A 393 2.49 -0.55 -8.81
CA ASP A 393 3.93 -0.30 -8.87
C ASP A 393 4.64 -1.37 -9.72
N LEU A 394 4.32 -2.65 -9.51
CA LEU A 394 4.88 -3.74 -10.32
C LEU A 394 4.47 -3.62 -11.80
N MET A 395 3.22 -3.23 -12.06
CA MET A 395 2.72 -3.05 -13.44
C MET A 395 3.43 -1.88 -14.15
N ARG A 396 3.48 -0.70 -13.51
CA ARG A 396 4.10 0.50 -14.10
C ARG A 396 5.61 0.38 -14.27
N TRP A 397 6.29 -0.42 -13.45
CA TRP A 397 7.73 -0.70 -13.57
C TRP A 397 8.05 -1.86 -14.53
N ALA A 398 7.09 -2.39 -15.28
CA ALA A 398 7.24 -3.54 -16.18
C ALA A 398 7.87 -4.76 -15.49
N CYS A 399 7.54 -5.01 -14.22
CA CYS A 399 8.06 -6.14 -13.46
C CYS A 399 6.95 -7.09 -12.95
N GLY A 400 5.88 -7.22 -13.74
CA GLY A 400 4.77 -8.13 -13.47
C GLY A 400 5.20 -9.60 -13.35
N ILE A 401 6.30 -9.98 -13.98
CA ILE A 401 6.91 -11.32 -13.85
C ILE A 401 7.23 -11.70 -12.39
N ARG A 402 7.40 -10.71 -11.51
CA ARG A 402 7.57 -10.92 -10.06
C ARG A 402 6.38 -11.61 -9.40
N LEU A 403 5.20 -11.53 -10.00
CA LEU A 403 4.02 -12.25 -9.52
C LEU A 403 4.16 -13.77 -9.65
N ASN A 404 5.05 -14.25 -10.52
CA ASN A 404 5.34 -15.67 -10.69
C ASN A 404 6.24 -16.25 -9.59
N GLN A 405 6.88 -15.41 -8.79
CA GLN A 405 7.72 -15.88 -7.70
C GLN A 405 6.89 -16.57 -6.62
N PRO A 406 7.39 -17.65 -6.01
CA PRO A 406 6.72 -18.31 -4.90
C PRO A 406 6.36 -17.31 -3.78
N LYS A 407 5.17 -17.47 -3.22
CA LYS A 407 4.75 -16.67 -2.06
C LYS A 407 5.08 -17.47 -0.81
N LEU A 408 6.31 -17.30 -0.35
CA LEU A 408 6.81 -18.01 0.82
C LEU A 408 6.37 -17.33 2.11
N GLY A 409 6.18 -18.15 3.13
CA GLY A 409 5.93 -17.74 4.50
C GLY A 409 7.16 -17.96 5.38
N ILE A 410 6.93 -18.06 6.67
CA ILE A 410 7.97 -18.35 7.69
C ILE A 410 8.61 -19.71 7.46
N ILE A 411 9.74 -19.95 8.14
CA ILE A 411 10.44 -21.24 8.22
C ILE A 411 10.16 -21.85 9.60
N PRO A 412 9.09 -22.65 9.75
CA PRO A 412 8.67 -23.09 11.07
C PRO A 412 9.58 -24.16 11.71
N ASP A 413 10.29 -24.93 10.89
CA ASP A 413 11.15 -26.01 11.39
C ASP A 413 12.47 -25.52 12.01
N LYS A 414 12.80 -24.22 11.93
CA LYS A 414 13.94 -23.59 12.58
C LYS A 414 13.72 -23.30 14.06
N ALA A 415 12.46 -23.32 14.53
CA ALA A 415 12.16 -23.07 15.92
C ALA A 415 12.70 -24.16 16.83
N THR A 416 13.35 -23.75 17.92
CA THR A 416 14.11 -24.64 18.80
C THR A 416 13.36 -25.06 20.06
N SER A 417 12.17 -24.54 20.33
CA SER A 417 11.37 -24.86 21.52
C SER A 417 9.90 -25.05 21.22
N GLU A 418 9.22 -25.82 22.08
CA GLU A 418 7.78 -26.09 21.98
C GLU A 418 6.89 -24.83 22.04
N ASN A 419 7.43 -23.71 22.47
CA ASN A 419 6.74 -22.44 22.56
C ASN A 419 7.13 -21.44 21.47
N ASP A 420 8.03 -21.79 20.56
CA ASP A 420 8.76 -20.83 19.75
C ASP A 420 8.78 -21.18 18.25
N LEU A 421 7.73 -21.78 17.76
CA LEU A 421 7.54 -21.99 16.32
C LEU A 421 7.17 -20.69 15.59
N ASN A 422 7.97 -19.62 15.76
CA ASN A 422 7.65 -18.31 15.17
C ASN A 422 6.20 -17.85 15.52
N GLY A 423 5.73 -18.21 16.72
CA GLY A 423 4.37 -17.98 17.16
C GLY A 423 3.35 -19.06 16.82
N TYR A 424 3.76 -20.16 16.19
CA TYR A 424 2.89 -21.33 16.09
C TYR A 424 2.83 -22.09 17.43
N ASN A 425 1.64 -22.49 17.82
CA ASN A 425 1.50 -23.54 18.80
C ASN A 425 1.93 -24.87 18.14
N THR A 426 2.86 -25.61 18.75
CA THR A 426 3.36 -26.90 18.24
C THR A 426 2.25 -27.88 17.87
N LYS A 427 1.18 -27.92 18.65
CA LYS A 427 0.03 -28.80 18.36
C LYS A 427 -0.69 -28.41 17.08
N ASP A 428 -0.86 -27.11 16.84
CA ASP A 428 -1.52 -26.63 15.64
C ASP A 428 -0.64 -26.82 14.42
N TYR A 429 0.69 -26.59 14.54
CA TYR A 429 1.63 -26.81 13.45
C TYR A 429 1.65 -28.27 13.01
N GLU A 430 1.83 -29.23 13.90
CA GLU A 430 1.83 -30.66 13.54
C GLU A 430 0.50 -31.10 12.90
N SER A 431 -0.61 -30.53 13.32
CA SER A 431 -1.93 -30.83 12.75
C SER A 431 -2.08 -30.30 11.31
N ILE A 432 -1.45 -29.18 10.98
CA ILE A 432 -1.58 -28.51 9.67
C ILE A 432 -0.42 -28.82 8.72
N LYS A 433 0.74 -29.27 9.22
CA LYS A 433 1.98 -29.51 8.47
C LYS A 433 1.75 -30.39 7.24
N SER A 434 0.94 -31.43 7.37
CA SER A 434 0.60 -32.34 6.25
C SER A 434 -0.16 -31.64 5.12
N GLY A 435 -0.84 -30.56 5.39
CA GLY A 435 -1.57 -29.71 4.43
C GLY A 435 -0.75 -28.57 3.82
N LEU A 436 0.50 -28.36 4.28
CA LEU A 436 1.37 -27.28 3.80
C LEU A 436 2.37 -27.81 2.76
N GLY A 437 2.71 -26.97 1.78
CA GLY A 437 3.87 -27.13 0.91
C GLY A 437 5.08 -26.38 1.49
N PHE A 438 6.27 -26.78 1.09
CA PHE A 438 7.52 -26.15 1.54
C PHE A 438 8.50 -25.99 0.38
N VAL A 439 9.23 -24.88 0.38
CA VAL A 439 10.38 -24.61 -0.48
C VAL A 439 11.49 -24.09 0.43
N ASP A 440 12.63 -24.76 0.42
CA ASP A 440 13.79 -24.46 1.28
C ASP A 440 13.44 -24.29 2.77
N GLY A 441 12.48 -25.08 3.26
CA GLY A 441 11.97 -25.03 4.62
C GLY A 441 10.91 -23.96 4.88
N ALA A 442 10.76 -22.98 4.01
CA ALA A 442 9.71 -21.96 4.12
C ALA A 442 8.35 -22.48 3.63
N ILE A 443 7.28 -22.06 4.29
CA ILE A 443 5.91 -22.42 3.86
C ILE A 443 5.68 -21.87 2.46
N ASP A 444 5.28 -22.76 1.52
CA ASP A 444 4.78 -22.40 0.19
C ASP A 444 3.25 -22.51 0.17
N VAL A 445 2.58 -21.35 0.07
CA VAL A 445 1.12 -21.28 0.13
C VAL A 445 0.42 -21.84 -1.10
N TYR A 446 1.12 -22.06 -2.20
CA TYR A 446 0.53 -22.52 -3.46
C TYR A 446 0.59 -24.05 -3.66
N THR A 447 1.68 -24.70 -3.25
CA THR A 447 2.00 -26.07 -3.66
C THR A 447 0.93 -27.11 -3.33
N LYS A 448 0.18 -26.96 -2.22
CA LYS A 448 -0.85 -27.93 -1.82
C LYS A 448 -2.27 -27.37 -1.81
N ARG A 449 -2.46 -26.08 -2.02
CA ARG A 449 -3.78 -25.44 -1.82
C ARG A 449 -4.48 -25.02 -3.10
N MET A 450 -3.75 -24.90 -4.21
CA MET A 450 -4.31 -24.42 -5.48
C MET A 450 -4.27 -25.52 -6.54
N THR A 451 -5.35 -25.62 -7.30
CA THR A 451 -5.44 -26.55 -8.44
C THR A 451 -4.43 -26.18 -9.54
N ASN A 452 -4.08 -24.89 -9.64
CA ASN A 452 -2.97 -24.37 -10.43
C ASN A 452 -2.04 -23.61 -9.50
N PRO A 453 -1.04 -24.26 -8.90
CA PRO A 453 -0.27 -23.72 -7.78
C PRO A 453 0.67 -22.57 -8.17
N VAL A 454 1.00 -22.40 -9.45
CA VAL A 454 1.98 -21.41 -9.89
C VAL A 454 1.27 -20.25 -10.56
N PRO A 455 1.36 -19.03 -10.01
CA PRO A 455 0.95 -17.83 -10.73
C PRO A 455 1.65 -17.76 -12.08
N ASN A 456 0.92 -17.48 -13.13
CA ASN A 456 1.44 -17.44 -14.49
C ASN A 456 1.20 -16.07 -15.11
N PHE A 457 2.00 -15.10 -14.72
CA PHE A 457 2.04 -13.81 -15.39
C PHE A 457 2.81 -13.96 -16.69
N ILE A 458 2.17 -13.69 -17.80
CA ILE A 458 2.74 -13.74 -19.16
C ILE A 458 3.02 -12.30 -19.61
N ASP A 459 4.28 -11.97 -19.78
CA ASP A 459 4.74 -10.69 -20.33
C ASP A 459 4.68 -10.75 -21.87
N PRO A 460 4.14 -9.75 -22.55
CA PRO A 460 3.49 -8.51 -22.04
C PRO A 460 1.98 -8.63 -21.82
N LYS A 461 1.38 -9.80 -22.08
CA LYS A 461 -0.08 -10.02 -22.07
C LYS A 461 -0.77 -9.52 -20.81
N ASN A 462 -0.24 -9.89 -19.63
CA ASN A 462 -0.93 -9.70 -18.35
C ASN A 462 -0.72 -8.32 -17.71
N TYR A 463 -0.07 -7.37 -18.41
CA TYR A 463 -0.10 -5.97 -17.99
C TYR A 463 -1.47 -5.32 -18.20
N LEU A 464 -2.29 -5.90 -19.09
CA LEU A 464 -3.67 -5.48 -19.30
C LEU A 464 -4.61 -6.70 -19.13
N PHE A 465 -5.79 -6.43 -18.63
CA PHE A 465 -6.84 -7.45 -18.54
C PHE A 465 -7.53 -7.64 -19.89
N SER A 466 -8.14 -8.80 -20.07
CA SER A 466 -9.00 -9.05 -21.24
C SER A 466 -10.23 -8.15 -21.21
N ILE A 467 -10.65 -7.67 -22.38
CA ILE A 467 -11.98 -7.10 -22.53
C ILE A 467 -12.99 -8.25 -22.39
N PRO A 468 -14.01 -8.11 -21.53
CA PRO A 468 -14.99 -9.17 -21.34
C PRO A 468 -15.67 -9.58 -22.66
N THR A 469 -15.70 -10.86 -22.98
CA THR A 469 -16.21 -11.37 -24.26
C THR A 469 -17.66 -11.01 -24.51
N ASN A 470 -18.48 -10.91 -23.47
CA ASN A 470 -19.87 -10.46 -23.60
C ASN A 470 -19.95 -8.99 -24.06
N GLN A 471 -19.01 -8.13 -23.68
CA GLN A 471 -18.97 -6.75 -24.16
C GLN A 471 -18.58 -6.67 -25.63
N ILE A 472 -17.61 -7.48 -26.05
CA ILE A 472 -17.24 -7.60 -27.49
C ILE A 472 -18.43 -8.14 -28.30
N GLY A 473 -19.16 -9.10 -27.74
CA GLY A 473 -20.39 -9.62 -28.38
C GLY A 473 -21.50 -8.58 -28.54
N LEU A 474 -21.59 -7.63 -27.61
CA LEU A 474 -22.56 -6.52 -27.68
C LEU A 474 -22.08 -5.40 -28.61
N ASN A 475 -20.80 -5.05 -28.57
CA ASN A 475 -20.20 -4.02 -29.39
C ASN A 475 -19.01 -4.58 -30.21
N PRO A 476 -19.22 -4.92 -31.49
CA PRO A 476 -18.18 -5.53 -32.34
C PRO A 476 -17.03 -4.57 -32.67
N ASN A 477 -17.12 -3.29 -32.35
CA ASN A 477 -16.04 -2.32 -32.52
C ASN A 477 -15.02 -2.39 -31.36
N LEU A 478 -15.33 -3.09 -30.27
CA LEU A 478 -14.40 -3.38 -29.19
C LEU A 478 -13.44 -4.49 -29.62
N LYS A 479 -12.17 -4.17 -29.76
CA LYS A 479 -11.11 -5.17 -30.01
C LYS A 479 -10.54 -5.68 -28.69
N GLN A 480 -10.14 -6.94 -28.71
CA GLN A 480 -9.46 -7.55 -27.56
C GLN A 480 -8.05 -6.96 -27.32
N ASN A 481 -7.56 -7.04 -26.11
CA ASN A 481 -6.19 -6.71 -25.81
C ASN A 481 -5.23 -7.76 -26.37
N PRO A 482 -4.00 -7.36 -26.76
CA PRO A 482 -3.02 -8.30 -27.35
C PRO A 482 -2.77 -9.53 -26.47
N GLY A 483 -2.80 -10.71 -27.08
CA GLY A 483 -2.57 -11.98 -26.40
C GLY A 483 -3.78 -12.57 -25.67
N TRP A 484 -4.96 -11.93 -25.76
CA TRP A 484 -6.22 -12.41 -25.18
C TRP A 484 -7.23 -12.91 -26.23
N ASP A 485 -6.83 -12.94 -27.49
CA ASP A 485 -7.64 -13.44 -28.61
C ASP A 485 -7.93 -14.94 -28.51
#